data_ca6486159527f7416cdf492dfe5defe5
#
_entry.id   ca6486159527f7416cdf492dfe5defe5
#
_cell.length_a   1.000
_cell.length_b   1.000
_cell.length_c   1.000
_cell.angle_alpha   90.00
_cell.angle_beta   90.00
_cell.angle_gamma   90.00
#
_symmetry.space_group_name_H-M   'P 1'
#
loop_
_entity.id
_entity.type
_entity.pdbx_description
1 polymer ?
#
loop_
_entity_poly.entity_id
_entity_poly.type
_entity_poly.pdbx_seq_one_letter_code
_entity_poly.pdbx_strand_id
1 'polypeptide(L)'
;MNILPNSLSARDVAYQIHPYTNARRHERIGPIVIERGSGIYVYDDQGRAYIEAMAGLWSVAVGFGEDRLVQAAPRQMSKLPYYHTFSHKSHQPSIELAEKLVKMSPDGLNHVFFTSSGSEANDTVVKFVWYYNNSLERPQKKKFIARNGGYHGITVASGSLTGLQVNQRGFDLPLPFVKHLTCPHHYRFAEAGESEEAFADRLAAELEATILAEGPETVAAFIGEPLMGAGGVLAPPGAYWRKMQEVCRRHDVLIVADEVINGFGRLGTLFACEYYGIQPDILVLSKQITSSYQPLAAVLVSDALYQGIADQTERLGNFGHGFTASGHPVATAVALENLAIIEERGLVANAARVGAHLQASLRRFADHPLVGEVRGVGLIAAVELVADKASKAKFDPPGKVGLYLFERAHEHGLIIRAVQDSIAFCPPLIITPAQVDDVVRRFEHALADTQSWVTAGMPGP
;
A
#
# COMPACT_ATOMS: atom_id res chain seq x y z
N MET A 1 19.95 -16.74 -17.86
CA MET A 1 20.95 -17.44 -17.01
C MET A 1 20.77 -18.94 -17.16
N ASN A 2 21.85 -19.73 -17.25
CA ASN A 2 21.72 -21.20 -17.11
C ASN A 2 21.51 -21.52 -15.63
N ILE A 3 20.30 -21.95 -15.27
CA ILE A 3 19.98 -22.37 -13.90
C ILE A 3 20.74 -23.69 -13.67
N LEU A 4 21.73 -23.67 -12.78
CA LEU A 4 22.52 -24.86 -12.45
C LEU A 4 21.65 -25.90 -11.72
N PRO A 5 21.75 -27.20 -12.08
CA PRO A 5 21.03 -28.26 -11.39
C PRO A 5 21.28 -28.23 -9.88
N ASN A 6 20.23 -28.44 -9.08
CA ASN A 6 20.26 -28.43 -7.60
C ASN A 6 20.65 -27.08 -6.95
N SER A 7 20.81 -26.00 -7.72
CA SER A 7 20.99 -24.66 -7.15
C SER A 7 19.75 -24.20 -6.39
N LEU A 8 19.87 -23.16 -5.57
CA LEU A 8 18.71 -22.53 -4.90
C LEU A 8 17.67 -22.11 -5.93
N SER A 9 18.10 -21.50 -7.04
CA SER A 9 17.21 -21.09 -8.13
C SER A 9 16.49 -22.28 -8.80
N ALA A 10 17.17 -23.42 -9.01
CA ALA A 10 16.53 -24.60 -9.57
C ALA A 10 15.49 -25.21 -8.62
N ARG A 11 15.78 -25.20 -7.33
CA ARG A 11 14.86 -25.70 -6.29
C ARG A 11 13.67 -24.78 -6.10
N ASP A 12 13.89 -23.48 -6.15
CA ASP A 12 12.84 -22.47 -6.08
C ASP A 12 11.83 -22.67 -7.24
N VAL A 13 12.34 -22.73 -8.48
CA VAL A 13 11.50 -22.99 -9.68
C VAL A 13 10.73 -24.31 -9.58
N ALA A 14 11.31 -25.33 -8.96
CA ALA A 14 10.70 -26.66 -8.86
C ALA A 14 9.60 -26.74 -7.78
N TYR A 15 9.67 -25.95 -6.72
CA TYR A 15 8.85 -26.18 -5.52
C TYR A 15 8.01 -24.98 -5.06
N GLN A 16 8.30 -23.76 -5.54
CA GLN A 16 7.62 -22.56 -5.06
C GLN A 16 6.75 -21.89 -6.13
N ILE A 17 5.52 -21.52 -5.79
CA ILE A 17 4.67 -20.67 -6.63
C ILE A 17 4.87 -19.23 -6.19
N HIS A 18 5.42 -18.41 -7.08
CA HIS A 18 5.67 -17.00 -6.79
C HIS A 18 4.42 -16.13 -6.98
N PRO A 19 4.08 -15.24 -6.00
CA PRO A 19 3.00 -14.27 -6.17
C PRO A 19 3.37 -13.23 -7.24
N TYR A 20 2.37 -12.71 -7.95
CA TYR A 20 2.52 -11.67 -8.99
C TYR A 20 3.57 -11.97 -10.06
N THR A 21 3.83 -13.23 -10.35
CA THR A 21 4.90 -13.69 -11.23
C THR A 21 4.34 -14.51 -12.39
N ASN A 22 4.82 -14.25 -13.61
CA ASN A 22 4.54 -15.13 -14.74
C ASN A 22 5.36 -16.42 -14.58
N ALA A 23 4.69 -17.52 -14.23
CA ALA A 23 5.34 -18.80 -13.90
C ALA A 23 6.20 -19.33 -15.08
N ARG A 24 5.73 -19.24 -16.32
CA ARG A 24 6.48 -19.71 -17.50
C ARG A 24 7.74 -18.88 -17.76
N ARG A 25 7.69 -17.58 -17.45
CA ARG A 25 8.89 -16.75 -17.53
C ARG A 25 9.84 -17.10 -16.38
N HIS A 26 9.32 -17.28 -15.17
CA HIS A 26 10.10 -17.65 -13.99
C HIS A 26 10.86 -18.98 -14.18
N GLU A 27 10.23 -19.98 -14.78
CA GLU A 27 10.90 -21.24 -15.18
C GLU A 27 12.12 -21.02 -16.08
N ARG A 28 12.13 -19.97 -16.90
CA ARG A 28 13.24 -19.69 -17.82
C ARG A 28 14.36 -18.84 -17.23
N ILE A 29 14.02 -17.89 -16.36
CA ILE A 29 15.01 -16.90 -15.85
C ILE A 29 15.42 -17.15 -14.40
N GLY A 30 14.59 -17.85 -13.61
CA GLY A 30 14.77 -18.07 -12.18
C GLY A 30 14.60 -16.80 -11.33
N PRO A 31 14.73 -16.92 -9.99
CA PRO A 31 14.69 -15.81 -9.06
C PRO A 31 16.06 -15.11 -8.94
N ILE A 32 16.05 -13.87 -8.45
CA ILE A 32 17.17 -13.27 -7.73
C ILE A 32 17.02 -13.74 -6.27
N VAL A 33 17.96 -14.52 -5.77
CA VAL A 33 17.93 -15.04 -4.40
C VAL A 33 18.53 -13.98 -3.48
N ILE A 34 17.70 -13.30 -2.68
CA ILE A 34 18.18 -12.32 -1.69
C ILE A 34 18.55 -13.06 -0.41
N GLU A 35 19.79 -12.92 0.03
CA GLU A 35 20.36 -13.63 1.18
C GLU A 35 20.37 -12.78 2.46
N ARG A 36 20.66 -11.47 2.35
CA ARG A 36 20.77 -10.57 3.51
C ARG A 36 20.41 -9.14 3.16
N GLY A 37 20.14 -8.33 4.21
CA GLY A 37 19.89 -6.91 4.07
C GLY A 37 20.57 -6.10 5.18
N SER A 38 20.93 -4.82 4.89
CA SER A 38 21.50 -3.89 5.85
C SER A 38 21.18 -2.44 5.44
N GLY A 39 20.56 -1.69 6.33
CA GLY A 39 20.13 -0.31 6.03
C GLY A 39 19.16 -0.28 4.85
N ILE A 40 19.53 0.40 3.77
CA ILE A 40 18.73 0.46 2.54
C ILE A 40 19.19 -0.54 1.47
N TYR A 41 20.12 -1.44 1.81
CA TYR A 41 20.71 -2.37 0.85
C TYR A 41 20.22 -3.80 1.10
N VAL A 42 20.04 -4.54 0.01
CA VAL A 42 19.90 -6.00 0.01
C VAL A 42 21.03 -6.62 -0.84
N TYR A 43 21.33 -7.86 -0.57
CA TYR A 43 22.42 -8.58 -1.23
C TYR A 43 21.90 -9.94 -1.69
N ASP A 44 22.25 -10.32 -2.92
CA ASP A 44 21.93 -11.64 -3.44
C ASP A 44 22.93 -12.71 -2.97
N ASP A 45 22.67 -13.97 -3.31
CA ASP A 45 23.49 -15.14 -2.98
C ASP A 45 24.87 -15.17 -3.69
N GLN A 46 25.12 -14.21 -4.57
CA GLN A 46 26.42 -13.96 -5.21
C GLN A 46 27.18 -12.78 -4.57
N GLY A 47 26.56 -12.17 -3.54
CA GLY A 47 27.14 -11.01 -2.82
C GLY A 47 26.95 -9.68 -3.52
N ARG A 48 26.20 -9.60 -4.63
CA ARG A 48 25.91 -8.35 -5.31
C ARG A 48 24.98 -7.50 -4.46
N ALA A 49 25.33 -6.22 -4.31
CA ALA A 49 24.56 -5.26 -3.54
C ALA A 49 23.55 -4.52 -4.46
N TYR A 50 22.34 -4.34 -3.93
CA TYR A 50 21.29 -3.50 -4.54
C TYR A 50 20.83 -2.45 -3.54
N ILE A 51 20.63 -1.20 -4.00
CA ILE A 51 19.81 -0.25 -3.25
C ILE A 51 18.35 -0.69 -3.41
N GLU A 52 17.70 -0.95 -2.29
CA GLU A 52 16.30 -1.37 -2.26
C GLU A 52 15.40 -0.12 -2.11
N ALA A 53 15.04 0.48 -3.25
CA ALA A 53 14.24 1.72 -3.29
C ALA A 53 12.72 1.46 -3.32
N MET A 54 12.29 0.27 -2.85
CA MET A 54 10.88 -0.10 -2.68
C MET A 54 10.52 -0.46 -1.24
N ALA A 55 11.46 -0.30 -0.29
CA ALA A 55 11.28 -0.72 1.10
C ALA A 55 10.74 -2.16 1.19
N GLY A 56 11.39 -3.10 0.49
CA GLY A 56 10.90 -4.46 0.27
C GLY A 56 9.65 -4.45 -0.59
N LEU A 57 8.49 -4.46 0.03
CA LEU A 57 7.21 -4.31 -0.66
C LEU A 57 6.40 -3.17 0.00
N TRP A 58 6.89 -1.91 -0.10
CA TRP A 58 6.28 -0.71 0.48
C TRP A 58 6.23 -0.74 2.02
N SER A 59 7.14 -1.42 2.72
CA SER A 59 6.93 -1.80 4.12
C SER A 59 8.09 -1.56 5.08
N VAL A 60 9.34 -1.72 4.64
CA VAL A 60 10.52 -1.63 5.52
C VAL A 60 10.86 -0.16 5.79
N ALA A 61 10.26 0.42 6.85
CA ALA A 61 10.45 1.82 7.21
C ALA A 61 11.85 2.10 7.79
N VAL A 62 12.30 1.28 8.74
CA VAL A 62 13.54 1.50 9.50
C VAL A 62 14.78 0.85 8.87
N GLY A 63 14.63 0.28 7.67
CA GLY A 63 15.71 -0.42 6.97
C GLY A 63 15.84 -1.89 7.38
N PHE A 64 16.76 -2.57 6.70
CA PHE A 64 17.08 -3.97 6.93
C PHE A 64 18.14 -4.13 8.01
N GLY A 65 18.09 -5.19 8.79
CA GLY A 65 19.10 -5.51 9.82
C GLY A 65 19.07 -4.55 11.02
N GLU A 66 17.90 -4.00 11.38
CA GLU A 66 17.76 -3.16 12.58
C GLU A 66 17.83 -4.02 13.83
N ASP A 67 18.94 -3.94 14.55
CA ASP A 67 19.24 -4.78 15.70
C ASP A 67 18.18 -4.70 16.81
N ARG A 68 17.59 -3.53 17.05
CA ARG A 68 16.54 -3.38 18.07
C ARG A 68 15.34 -4.25 17.76
N LEU A 69 14.90 -4.30 16.49
CA LEU A 69 13.79 -5.15 16.05
C LEU A 69 14.17 -6.63 16.09
N VAL A 70 15.41 -6.95 15.65
CA VAL A 70 15.93 -8.31 15.71
C VAL A 70 15.95 -8.84 17.15
N GLN A 71 16.26 -8.00 18.15
CA GLN A 71 16.30 -8.39 19.56
C GLN A 71 14.93 -8.36 20.25
N ALA A 72 13.98 -7.55 19.76
CA ALA A 72 12.63 -7.50 20.34
C ALA A 72 11.89 -8.84 20.23
N ALA A 73 12.04 -9.53 19.11
CA ALA A 73 11.39 -10.82 18.87
C ALA A 73 11.82 -11.91 19.86
N PRO A 74 13.10 -12.30 20.02
CA PRO A 74 13.50 -13.34 20.96
C PRO A 74 13.25 -12.95 22.41
N ARG A 75 13.35 -11.67 22.79
CA ARG A 75 12.96 -11.23 24.15
C ARG A 75 11.50 -11.57 24.45
N GLN A 76 10.61 -11.24 23.54
CA GLN A 76 9.19 -11.57 23.72
C GLN A 76 8.91 -13.07 23.61
N MET A 77 9.58 -13.78 22.68
CA MET A 77 9.46 -15.24 22.55
C MET A 77 9.85 -15.98 23.84
N SER A 78 10.91 -15.53 24.51
CA SER A 78 11.36 -16.11 25.79
C SER A 78 10.35 -15.87 26.94
N LYS A 79 9.59 -14.77 26.89
CA LYS A 79 8.57 -14.43 27.92
C LYS A 79 7.24 -15.14 27.63
N LEU A 80 6.73 -14.99 26.41
CA LEU A 80 5.47 -15.56 25.95
C LEU A 80 5.51 -15.64 24.42
N PRO A 81 5.77 -16.82 23.84
CA PRO A 81 5.93 -16.99 22.39
C PRO A 81 4.59 -16.83 21.65
N TYR A 82 3.50 -17.27 22.25
CA TYR A 82 2.16 -17.17 21.69
C TYR A 82 1.10 -17.20 22.79
N TYR A 83 0.08 -16.37 22.67
CA TYR A 83 -1.23 -16.54 23.28
C TYR A 83 -2.28 -15.78 22.47
N HIS A 84 -3.51 -16.30 22.47
CA HIS A 84 -4.64 -15.69 21.72
C HIS A 84 -5.39 -14.67 22.57
N THR A 85 -6.16 -13.80 21.92
CA THR A 85 -6.99 -12.77 22.55
C THR A 85 -8.48 -13.13 22.62
N PHE A 86 -8.84 -14.41 22.37
CA PHE A 86 -10.21 -14.89 22.44
C PHE A 86 -10.70 -15.06 23.87
N SER A 87 -12.03 -14.90 24.06
CA SER A 87 -12.71 -15.23 25.32
C SER A 87 -12.09 -14.56 26.54
N HIS A 88 -11.98 -13.23 26.49
CA HIS A 88 -11.52 -12.35 27.58
C HIS A 88 -10.05 -12.55 28.02
N LYS A 89 -9.22 -13.09 27.14
CA LYS A 89 -7.79 -13.17 27.36
C LYS A 89 -7.05 -12.06 26.62
N SER A 90 -5.90 -11.67 27.12
CA SER A 90 -5.05 -10.65 26.50
C SER A 90 -3.61 -10.82 26.98
N HIS A 91 -2.71 -10.02 26.46
CA HIS A 91 -1.31 -9.95 26.86
C HIS A 91 -0.76 -8.53 26.74
N GLN A 92 0.22 -8.20 27.54
CA GLN A 92 0.76 -6.87 27.67
C GLN A 92 1.11 -6.19 26.33
N PRO A 93 1.89 -6.80 25.40
CA PRO A 93 2.26 -6.10 24.16
C PRO A 93 1.06 -5.71 23.28
N SER A 94 -0.01 -6.51 23.22
CA SER A 94 -1.19 -6.13 22.42
C SER A 94 -1.95 -4.97 23.04
N ILE A 95 -2.04 -4.92 24.38
CA ILE A 95 -2.71 -3.83 25.12
C ILE A 95 -1.94 -2.52 24.88
N GLU A 96 -0.62 -2.53 25.09
CA GLU A 96 0.24 -1.35 24.93
C GLU A 96 0.26 -0.86 23.49
N LEU A 97 0.29 -1.78 22.50
CA LEU A 97 0.23 -1.39 21.09
C LEU A 97 -1.14 -0.79 20.73
N ALA A 98 -2.23 -1.37 21.19
CA ALA A 98 -3.56 -0.81 20.93
C ALA A 98 -3.69 0.62 21.51
N GLU A 99 -3.26 0.82 22.75
CA GLU A 99 -3.22 2.16 23.37
C GLU A 99 -2.35 3.13 22.59
N LYS A 100 -1.16 2.70 22.17
CA LYS A 100 -0.23 3.54 21.38
C LYS A 100 -0.84 3.92 20.03
N LEU A 101 -1.44 2.98 19.31
CA LEU A 101 -2.07 3.24 18.01
C LEU A 101 -3.24 4.22 18.12
N VAL A 102 -4.10 4.08 19.14
CA VAL A 102 -5.19 5.02 19.41
C VAL A 102 -4.66 6.43 19.66
N LYS A 103 -3.61 6.57 20.47
CA LYS A 103 -3.00 7.88 20.78
C LYS A 103 -2.31 8.55 19.58
N MET A 104 -1.87 7.76 18.61
CA MET A 104 -1.17 8.24 17.41
C MET A 104 -2.12 8.56 16.26
N SER A 105 -3.28 7.91 16.21
CA SER A 105 -4.22 7.98 15.09
C SER A 105 -5.01 9.29 15.07
N PRO A 106 -5.62 9.65 13.93
CA PRO A 106 -6.57 10.75 13.87
C PRO A 106 -7.66 10.65 14.95
N ASP A 107 -8.13 11.81 15.43
CA ASP A 107 -9.15 11.89 16.45
C ASP A 107 -10.42 11.09 16.10
N GLY A 108 -11.04 10.48 17.09
CA GLY A 108 -12.28 9.73 16.96
C GLY A 108 -12.12 8.22 16.75
N LEU A 109 -10.89 7.72 16.53
CA LEU A 109 -10.59 6.30 16.40
C LEU A 109 -10.11 5.74 17.74
N ASN A 110 -10.97 5.01 18.46
CA ASN A 110 -10.77 4.69 19.88
C ASN A 110 -10.59 3.20 20.18
N HIS A 111 -10.78 2.33 19.19
CA HIS A 111 -10.71 0.87 19.37
C HIS A 111 -9.91 0.20 18.26
N VAL A 112 -9.13 -0.82 18.61
CA VAL A 112 -8.22 -1.52 17.72
C VAL A 112 -8.56 -3.01 17.65
N PHE A 113 -8.63 -3.53 16.43
CA PHE A 113 -8.68 -4.96 16.15
C PHE A 113 -7.46 -5.37 15.34
N PHE A 114 -6.72 -6.37 15.82
CA PHE A 114 -5.52 -6.86 15.15
C PHE A 114 -5.80 -7.99 14.18
N THR A 115 -5.06 -8.03 13.08
CA THR A 115 -5.00 -9.11 12.09
C THR A 115 -3.55 -9.35 11.69
N SER A 116 -3.28 -10.32 10.80
CA SER A 116 -1.92 -10.65 10.40
C SER A 116 -1.50 -10.05 9.05
N SER A 117 -2.45 -9.51 8.28
CA SER A 117 -2.20 -8.90 6.97
C SER A 117 -3.20 -7.82 6.64
N GLY A 118 -2.83 -6.91 5.70
CA GLY A 118 -3.75 -5.89 5.19
C GLY A 118 -4.98 -6.49 4.48
N SER A 119 -4.85 -7.66 3.85
CA SER A 119 -5.99 -8.35 3.23
C SER A 119 -6.99 -8.84 4.27
N GLU A 120 -6.52 -9.47 5.36
CA GLU A 120 -7.40 -9.85 6.49
C GLU A 120 -8.00 -8.62 7.17
N ALA A 121 -7.25 -7.52 7.27
CA ALA A 121 -7.75 -6.28 7.83
C ALA A 121 -8.92 -5.73 7.01
N ASN A 122 -8.80 -5.67 5.68
CA ASN A 122 -9.88 -5.20 4.81
C ASN A 122 -11.06 -6.17 4.73
N ASP A 123 -10.86 -7.49 4.81
CA ASP A 123 -11.96 -8.45 4.99
C ASP A 123 -12.68 -8.23 6.32
N THR A 124 -11.93 -7.91 7.39
CA THR A 124 -12.48 -7.54 8.69
C THR A 124 -13.31 -6.26 8.61
N VAL A 125 -12.83 -5.24 7.88
CA VAL A 125 -13.58 -4.00 7.63
C VAL A 125 -14.93 -4.29 6.99
N VAL A 126 -15.00 -5.14 5.96
CA VAL A 126 -16.26 -5.53 5.33
C VAL A 126 -17.21 -6.13 6.37
N LYS A 127 -16.72 -7.06 7.20
CA LYS A 127 -17.52 -7.70 8.25
C LYS A 127 -17.94 -6.71 9.36
N PHE A 128 -17.07 -5.79 9.76
CA PHE A 128 -17.39 -4.76 10.76
C PHE A 128 -18.51 -3.84 10.28
N VAL A 129 -18.40 -3.35 9.05
CA VAL A 129 -19.42 -2.48 8.44
C VAL A 129 -20.76 -3.21 8.30
N TRP A 130 -20.76 -4.47 7.91
CA TRP A 130 -21.98 -5.26 7.82
C TRP A 130 -22.58 -5.54 9.20
N TYR A 131 -21.76 -5.89 10.18
CA TYR A 131 -22.18 -6.18 11.55
C TYR A 131 -22.75 -4.93 12.23
N TYR A 132 -22.08 -3.78 12.06
CA TYR A 132 -22.54 -2.48 12.53
C TYR A 132 -23.89 -2.09 11.93
N ASN A 133 -24.07 -2.20 10.62
CA ASN A 133 -25.36 -1.87 10.01
C ASN A 133 -26.47 -2.83 10.44
N ASN A 134 -26.15 -4.11 10.72
CA ASN A 134 -27.12 -5.04 11.30
C ASN A 134 -27.51 -4.62 12.73
N SER A 135 -26.60 -4.10 13.54
CA SER A 135 -26.93 -3.59 14.89
C SER A 135 -27.90 -2.41 14.85
N LEU A 136 -27.85 -1.63 13.80
CA LEU A 136 -28.73 -0.49 13.55
C LEU A 136 -30.02 -0.85 12.79
N GLU A 137 -30.30 -2.13 12.64
CA GLU A 137 -31.48 -2.64 11.89
C GLU A 137 -31.51 -2.19 10.41
N ARG A 138 -30.32 -2.06 9.80
CA ARG A 138 -30.11 -1.69 8.39
C ARG A 138 -29.52 -2.87 7.57
N PRO A 139 -30.23 -4.01 7.44
CA PRO A 139 -29.67 -5.23 6.86
C PRO A 139 -29.33 -5.10 5.38
N GLN A 140 -29.85 -4.09 4.68
CA GLN A 140 -29.58 -3.85 3.26
C GLN A 140 -28.32 -2.99 3.02
N LYS A 141 -27.83 -2.24 4.01
CA LYS A 141 -26.70 -1.34 3.90
C LYS A 141 -25.38 -2.10 3.93
N LYS A 142 -24.96 -2.65 2.78
CA LYS A 142 -23.86 -3.62 2.63
C LYS A 142 -22.87 -3.32 1.51
N LYS A 143 -23.23 -2.42 0.56
CA LYS A 143 -22.40 -2.15 -0.60
C LYS A 143 -21.22 -1.26 -0.24
N PHE A 144 -20.10 -1.54 -0.88
CA PHE A 144 -18.88 -0.76 -0.80
C PHE A 144 -18.63 -0.03 -2.12
N ILE A 145 -18.13 1.19 -2.03
CA ILE A 145 -17.60 1.93 -3.16
C ILE A 145 -16.08 2.02 -2.99
N ALA A 146 -15.34 1.62 -4.02
CA ALA A 146 -13.89 1.68 -4.12
C ALA A 146 -13.49 2.44 -5.41
N ARG A 147 -12.21 2.41 -5.78
CA ARG A 147 -11.72 3.14 -6.96
C ARG A 147 -10.95 2.22 -7.89
N ASN A 148 -11.13 2.41 -9.19
CA ASN A 148 -10.24 1.81 -10.19
C ASN A 148 -8.79 2.25 -9.92
N GLY A 149 -7.87 1.29 -10.01
CA GLY A 149 -6.45 1.50 -9.67
C GLY A 149 -6.12 1.38 -8.18
N GLY A 150 -7.12 1.31 -7.27
CA GLY A 150 -6.91 1.09 -5.84
C GLY A 150 -6.51 -0.34 -5.51
N TYR A 151 -5.79 -0.53 -4.41
CA TYR A 151 -5.39 -1.84 -3.92
C TYR A 151 -5.72 -1.99 -2.43
N HIS A 152 -6.52 -3.01 -2.10
CA HIS A 152 -7.00 -3.26 -0.74
C HIS A 152 -6.76 -4.69 -0.25
N GLY A 153 -6.08 -5.52 -1.03
CA GLY A 153 -5.77 -6.90 -0.70
C GLY A 153 -6.13 -7.90 -1.81
N ILE A 154 -6.00 -9.19 -1.50
CA ILE A 154 -6.10 -10.30 -2.46
C ILE A 154 -7.01 -11.45 -1.98
N THR A 155 -7.57 -11.40 -0.78
CA THR A 155 -8.65 -12.33 -0.38
C THR A 155 -9.90 -12.03 -1.18
N VAL A 156 -10.90 -12.90 -1.14
CA VAL A 156 -12.09 -12.74 -1.99
C VAL A 156 -12.82 -11.41 -1.77
N ALA A 157 -12.97 -10.97 -0.52
CA ALA A 157 -13.62 -9.69 -0.24
C ALA A 157 -12.68 -8.50 -0.50
N SER A 158 -11.46 -8.49 0.04
CA SER A 158 -10.51 -7.40 -0.20
C SER A 158 -10.02 -7.33 -1.66
N GLY A 159 -9.93 -8.47 -2.35
CA GLY A 159 -9.69 -8.54 -3.79
C GLY A 159 -10.84 -7.96 -4.62
N SER A 160 -12.07 -8.04 -4.12
CA SER A 160 -13.22 -7.35 -4.72
C SER A 160 -13.13 -5.83 -4.53
N LEU A 161 -12.62 -5.33 -3.39
CA LEU A 161 -12.38 -3.91 -3.15
C LEU A 161 -11.24 -3.37 -4.01
N THR A 162 -10.27 -4.21 -4.35
CA THR A 162 -9.12 -3.86 -5.21
C THR A 162 -9.57 -3.58 -6.64
N GLY A 163 -9.28 -2.38 -7.16
CA GLY A 163 -9.65 -1.95 -8.52
C GLY A 163 -8.57 -2.20 -9.58
N LEU A 164 -7.65 -3.13 -9.35
CA LEU A 164 -6.61 -3.54 -10.30
C LEU A 164 -7.08 -4.78 -11.07
N GLN A 165 -7.23 -4.67 -12.38
CA GLN A 165 -7.76 -5.76 -13.22
C GLN A 165 -6.96 -7.07 -13.11
N VAL A 166 -5.64 -7.00 -12.90
CA VAL A 166 -4.79 -8.19 -12.72
C VAL A 166 -5.18 -9.01 -11.48
N ASN A 167 -5.77 -8.36 -10.47
CA ASN A 167 -6.24 -9.00 -9.24
C ASN A 167 -7.65 -9.56 -9.35
N GLN A 168 -8.36 -9.26 -10.43
CA GLN A 168 -9.75 -9.66 -10.64
C GLN A 168 -9.91 -10.71 -11.76
N ARG A 169 -9.19 -10.52 -12.88
CA ARG A 169 -9.26 -11.42 -14.01
C ARG A 169 -8.79 -12.83 -13.64
N GLY A 170 -9.59 -13.84 -13.98
CA GLY A 170 -9.31 -15.24 -13.66
C GLY A 170 -9.62 -15.65 -12.22
N PHE A 171 -10.15 -14.73 -11.39
CA PHE A 171 -10.62 -15.00 -10.03
C PHE A 171 -12.12 -14.72 -9.85
N ASP A 172 -12.82 -14.36 -10.93
CA ASP A 172 -14.25 -14.05 -10.96
C ASP A 172 -14.66 -12.93 -10.00
N LEU A 173 -13.79 -11.92 -9.87
CA LEU A 173 -14.00 -10.72 -9.05
C LEU A 173 -14.27 -9.49 -9.93
N PRO A 174 -14.90 -8.43 -9.42
CA PRO A 174 -15.34 -8.24 -8.02
C PRO A 174 -16.70 -8.90 -7.73
N LEU A 175 -16.96 -9.16 -6.44
CA LEU A 175 -18.28 -9.56 -5.97
C LEU A 175 -19.29 -8.41 -6.10
N PRO A 176 -20.61 -8.70 -6.25
CA PRO A 176 -21.64 -7.69 -6.58
C PRO A 176 -21.81 -6.56 -5.56
N PHE A 177 -21.34 -6.73 -4.32
CA PHE A 177 -21.44 -5.72 -3.27
C PHE A 177 -20.41 -4.58 -3.42
N VAL A 178 -19.50 -4.64 -4.40
CA VAL A 178 -18.48 -3.60 -4.63
C VAL A 178 -18.73 -2.89 -5.95
N LYS A 179 -18.64 -1.54 -5.91
CA LYS A 179 -18.64 -0.65 -7.08
C LYS A 179 -17.32 0.10 -7.16
N HIS A 180 -16.78 0.27 -8.36
CA HIS A 180 -15.54 1.01 -8.58
C HIS A 180 -15.80 2.29 -9.35
N LEU A 181 -15.32 3.41 -8.80
CA LEU A 181 -15.35 4.74 -9.42
C LEU A 181 -14.09 4.99 -10.26
N THR A 182 -14.13 6.05 -11.02
CA THR A 182 -12.98 6.57 -11.79
C THR A 182 -11.77 6.80 -10.88
N CYS A 183 -10.60 6.42 -11.35
CA CYS A 183 -9.32 6.62 -10.69
C CYS A 183 -9.01 8.13 -10.58
N PRO A 184 -8.65 8.68 -9.40
CA PRO A 184 -8.38 10.10 -9.21
C PRO A 184 -7.01 10.54 -9.74
N HIS A 185 -6.62 10.07 -10.92
CA HIS A 185 -5.38 10.40 -11.59
C HIS A 185 -5.61 11.44 -12.69
N HIS A 186 -5.43 12.72 -12.35
CA HIS A 186 -5.71 13.86 -13.24
C HIS A 186 -4.99 13.73 -14.58
N TYR A 187 -3.69 13.39 -14.59
CA TYR A 187 -2.92 13.24 -15.82
C TYR A 187 -3.57 12.31 -16.85
N ARG A 188 -4.24 11.23 -16.40
CA ARG A 188 -4.82 10.20 -17.29
C ARG A 188 -6.32 10.32 -17.52
N PHE A 189 -7.06 10.89 -16.56
CA PHE A 189 -8.53 10.83 -16.57
C PHE A 189 -9.20 12.19 -16.60
N ALA A 190 -8.44 13.28 -16.56
CA ALA A 190 -8.99 14.62 -16.79
C ALA A 190 -9.41 14.80 -18.26
N GLU A 191 -10.49 15.52 -18.47
CA GLU A 191 -10.90 15.98 -19.79
C GLU A 191 -9.98 17.09 -20.32
N ALA A 192 -10.04 17.37 -21.61
CA ALA A 192 -9.20 18.40 -22.22
C ALA A 192 -9.47 19.78 -21.58
N GLY A 193 -8.44 20.36 -20.94
CA GLY A 193 -8.53 21.65 -20.26
C GLY A 193 -9.18 21.60 -18.88
N GLU A 194 -9.54 20.43 -18.36
CA GLU A 194 -10.12 20.29 -17.03
C GLU A 194 -9.07 20.54 -15.94
N SER A 195 -9.35 21.48 -15.04
CA SER A 195 -8.49 21.75 -13.89
C SER A 195 -8.57 20.62 -12.85
N GLU A 196 -7.57 20.52 -11.96
CA GLU A 196 -7.62 19.55 -10.85
C GLU A 196 -8.84 19.74 -9.95
N GLU A 197 -9.29 20.99 -9.73
CA GLU A 197 -10.48 21.30 -8.93
C GLU A 197 -11.75 20.80 -9.63
N ALA A 198 -11.92 21.08 -10.94
CA ALA A 198 -13.07 20.63 -11.73
C ALA A 198 -13.09 19.09 -11.84
N PHE A 199 -11.93 18.47 -12.00
CA PHE A 199 -11.81 17.01 -11.99
C PHE A 199 -12.26 16.42 -10.65
N ALA A 200 -11.83 17.01 -9.53
CA ALA A 200 -12.29 16.59 -8.21
C ALA A 200 -13.81 16.79 -8.01
N ASP A 201 -14.40 17.86 -8.56
CA ASP A 201 -15.86 18.05 -8.56
C ASP A 201 -16.58 16.96 -9.36
N ARG A 202 -16.08 16.62 -10.53
CA ARG A 202 -16.64 15.55 -11.37
C ARG A 202 -16.58 14.19 -10.69
N LEU A 203 -15.48 13.88 -10.01
CA LEU A 203 -15.34 12.62 -9.26
C LEU A 203 -16.27 12.56 -8.04
N ALA A 204 -16.48 13.68 -7.35
CA ALA A 204 -17.43 13.76 -6.25
C ALA A 204 -18.89 13.61 -6.75
N ALA A 205 -19.21 14.21 -7.90
CA ALA A 205 -20.52 14.04 -8.55
C ALA A 205 -20.74 12.57 -9.01
N GLU A 206 -19.69 11.89 -9.50
CA GLU A 206 -19.74 10.45 -9.83
C GLU A 206 -20.03 9.60 -8.59
N LEU A 207 -19.38 9.90 -7.45
CA LEU A 207 -19.67 9.21 -6.18
C LEU A 207 -21.13 9.40 -5.77
N GLU A 208 -21.63 10.63 -5.80
CA GLU A 208 -23.01 10.93 -5.41
C GLU A 208 -24.02 10.24 -6.35
N ALA A 209 -23.80 10.32 -7.65
CA ALA A 209 -24.64 9.65 -8.64
C ALA A 209 -24.64 8.13 -8.45
N THR A 210 -23.50 7.54 -8.11
CA THR A 210 -23.39 6.09 -7.82
C THR A 210 -24.16 5.71 -6.56
N ILE A 211 -24.06 6.50 -5.49
CA ILE A 211 -24.81 6.26 -4.25
C ILE A 211 -26.32 6.32 -4.53
N LEU A 212 -26.79 7.33 -5.27
CA LEU A 212 -28.19 7.49 -5.61
C LEU A 212 -28.71 6.35 -6.50
N ALA A 213 -27.91 5.92 -7.48
CA ALA A 213 -28.28 4.82 -8.38
C ALA A 213 -28.32 3.46 -7.68
N GLU A 214 -27.42 3.21 -6.73
CA GLU A 214 -27.40 1.96 -5.95
C GLU A 214 -28.43 1.92 -4.81
N GLY A 215 -29.01 3.06 -4.46
CA GLY A 215 -29.87 3.30 -3.30
C GLY A 215 -29.07 3.67 -2.06
N PRO A 216 -29.19 4.90 -1.53
CA PRO A 216 -28.41 5.38 -0.37
C PRO A 216 -28.53 4.48 0.85
N GLU A 217 -29.67 3.82 1.02
CA GLU A 217 -29.94 2.86 2.10
C GLU A 217 -29.15 1.54 1.95
N THR A 218 -28.53 1.29 0.78
CA THR A 218 -27.77 0.07 0.49
C THR A 218 -26.25 0.29 0.51
N VAL A 219 -25.78 1.53 0.34
CA VAL A 219 -24.35 1.88 0.29
C VAL A 219 -23.84 2.14 1.70
N ALA A 220 -22.93 1.30 2.17
CA ALA A 220 -22.45 1.30 3.54
C ALA A 220 -21.14 2.07 3.75
N ALA A 221 -20.20 1.95 2.82
CA ALA A 221 -18.88 2.56 2.98
C ALA A 221 -18.22 2.93 1.64
N PHE A 222 -17.41 3.97 1.69
CA PHE A 222 -16.40 4.32 0.69
C PHE A 222 -15.01 3.99 1.24
N ILE A 223 -14.23 3.19 0.51
CA ILE A 223 -12.88 2.80 0.89
C ILE A 223 -11.84 3.38 -0.08
N GLY A 224 -10.74 3.88 0.47
CA GLY A 224 -9.66 4.36 -0.37
C GLY A 224 -8.34 4.54 0.34
N GLU A 225 -7.25 4.29 -0.40
CA GLU A 225 -5.91 4.72 0.00
C GLU A 225 -5.86 6.26 -0.10
N PRO A 226 -5.34 7.00 0.90
CA PRO A 226 -5.15 8.45 0.76
C PRO A 226 -4.36 8.84 -0.48
N LEU A 227 -3.24 8.18 -0.74
CA LEU A 227 -2.49 8.16 -1.97
C LEU A 227 -2.40 6.70 -2.44
N MET A 228 -2.80 6.40 -3.65
CA MET A 228 -2.77 5.04 -4.17
C MET A 228 -1.34 4.59 -4.44
N GLY A 229 -0.86 3.58 -3.71
CA GLY A 229 0.51 3.07 -3.86
C GLY A 229 0.65 2.09 -5.02
N ALA A 230 0.05 0.91 -4.88
CA ALA A 230 0.20 -0.22 -5.80
C ALA A 230 -0.33 0.04 -7.22
N GLY A 231 -1.26 0.97 -7.37
CA GLY A 231 -1.76 1.43 -8.67
C GLY A 231 -0.78 2.27 -9.49
N GLY A 232 0.39 2.62 -8.94
CA GLY A 232 1.43 3.38 -9.62
C GLY A 232 1.71 4.75 -9.00
N VAL A 233 1.58 4.87 -7.68
CA VAL A 233 1.78 6.11 -6.91
C VAL A 233 0.90 7.25 -7.44
N LEU A 234 -0.41 7.05 -7.34
CA LEU A 234 -1.40 8.00 -7.86
C LEU A 234 -1.85 8.95 -6.74
N ALA A 235 -1.31 10.16 -6.76
CA ALA A 235 -1.72 11.22 -5.86
C ALA A 235 -3.02 11.84 -6.39
N PRO A 236 -4.10 11.91 -5.58
CA PRO A 236 -5.33 12.56 -5.99
C PRO A 236 -5.16 14.08 -6.01
N PRO A 237 -6.02 14.83 -6.75
CA PRO A 237 -6.10 16.29 -6.65
C PRO A 237 -6.28 16.78 -5.22
N GLY A 238 -5.73 17.94 -4.87
CA GLY A 238 -5.73 18.45 -3.49
C GLY A 238 -7.13 18.56 -2.85
N ALA A 239 -8.15 18.90 -3.64
CA ALA A 239 -9.54 19.04 -3.16
C ALA A 239 -10.30 17.68 -3.07
N TYR A 240 -9.77 16.61 -3.65
CA TYR A 240 -10.48 15.34 -3.82
C TYR A 240 -11.06 14.78 -2.52
N TRP A 241 -10.24 14.55 -1.51
CA TRP A 241 -10.69 13.93 -0.28
C TRP A 241 -11.71 14.75 0.48
N ARG A 242 -11.57 16.08 0.50
CA ARG A 242 -12.58 16.96 1.11
C ARG A 242 -13.94 16.78 0.45
N LYS A 243 -13.99 16.81 -0.89
CA LYS A 243 -15.25 16.69 -1.66
C LYS A 243 -15.87 15.29 -1.51
N MET A 244 -15.06 14.24 -1.53
CA MET A 244 -15.54 12.86 -1.32
C MET A 244 -16.15 12.67 0.08
N GLN A 245 -15.51 13.24 1.12
CA GLN A 245 -16.03 13.20 2.49
C GLN A 245 -17.37 13.96 2.62
N GLU A 246 -17.51 15.10 1.98
CA GLU A 246 -18.77 15.87 1.99
C GLU A 246 -19.92 15.04 1.40
N VAL A 247 -19.69 14.32 0.31
CA VAL A 247 -20.68 13.40 -0.27
C VAL A 247 -21.00 12.24 0.67
N CYS A 248 -19.98 11.56 1.19
CA CYS A 248 -20.17 10.43 2.09
C CYS A 248 -21.03 10.82 3.31
N ARG A 249 -20.73 11.97 3.94
CA ARG A 249 -21.47 12.44 5.11
C ARG A 249 -22.93 12.78 4.80
N ARG A 250 -23.23 13.38 3.62
CA ARG A 250 -24.62 13.65 3.22
C ARG A 250 -25.49 12.41 3.11
N HIS A 251 -24.88 11.28 2.77
CA HIS A 251 -25.59 10.02 2.52
C HIS A 251 -25.35 8.95 3.61
N ASP A 252 -24.78 9.35 4.77
CA ASP A 252 -24.48 8.40 5.87
C ASP A 252 -23.66 7.19 5.39
N VAL A 253 -22.63 7.45 4.57
CA VAL A 253 -21.67 6.46 4.07
C VAL A 253 -20.38 6.56 4.87
N LEU A 254 -19.95 5.45 5.47
CA LEU A 254 -18.73 5.38 6.27
C LEU A 254 -17.49 5.59 5.39
N ILE A 255 -16.47 6.24 5.94
CA ILE A 255 -15.19 6.48 5.28
C ILE A 255 -14.14 5.54 5.85
N VAL A 256 -13.58 4.70 4.99
CA VAL A 256 -12.49 3.79 5.31
C VAL A 256 -11.21 4.30 4.67
N ALA A 257 -10.25 4.74 5.48
CA ALA A 257 -8.93 5.10 5.01
C ALA A 257 -7.99 3.89 5.08
N ASP A 258 -7.56 3.42 3.92
CA ASP A 258 -6.55 2.35 3.82
C ASP A 258 -5.15 2.96 3.82
N GLU A 259 -4.55 3.05 4.99
CA GLU A 259 -3.19 3.57 5.22
C GLU A 259 -2.12 2.47 5.27
N VAL A 260 -2.40 1.31 4.73
CA VAL A 260 -1.48 0.17 4.73
C VAL A 260 -0.12 0.52 4.12
N ILE A 261 -0.07 1.36 3.08
CA ILE A 261 1.17 1.88 2.49
C ILE A 261 1.54 3.25 3.07
N ASN A 262 0.56 4.11 3.28
CA ASN A 262 0.76 5.53 3.55
C ASN A 262 1.13 5.84 5.01
N GLY A 263 0.69 5.01 5.95
CA GLY A 263 0.87 5.24 7.38
C GLY A 263 2.32 5.23 7.86
N PHE A 264 2.53 5.75 9.05
CA PHE A 264 3.80 5.78 9.80
C PHE A 264 4.93 6.56 9.11
N GLY A 265 4.58 7.67 8.41
CA GLY A 265 5.58 8.62 7.96
C GLY A 265 5.84 8.69 6.46
N ARG A 266 5.23 7.82 5.65
CA ARG A 266 5.55 7.71 4.21
C ARG A 266 5.44 9.03 3.44
N LEU A 267 4.42 9.85 3.74
CA LEU A 267 4.17 11.13 3.07
C LEU A 267 4.84 12.33 3.76
N GLY A 268 5.54 12.11 4.88
CA GLY A 268 6.13 13.19 5.69
C GLY A 268 5.22 13.70 6.80
N THR A 269 4.05 13.12 6.97
CA THR A 269 3.15 13.18 8.12
C THR A 269 3.04 11.78 8.73
N LEU A 270 2.59 11.67 9.98
CA LEU A 270 2.48 10.35 10.63
C LEU A 270 1.48 9.45 9.88
N PHE A 271 0.32 10.01 9.53
CA PHE A 271 -0.67 9.40 8.65
C PHE A 271 -0.98 10.32 7.46
N ALA A 272 -1.28 9.73 6.31
CA ALA A 272 -1.68 10.49 5.14
C ALA A 272 -3.06 11.15 5.31
N CYS A 273 -3.88 10.66 6.24
CA CYS A 273 -5.09 11.33 6.68
C CYS A 273 -4.82 12.78 7.12
N GLU A 274 -3.70 13.04 7.82
CA GLU A 274 -3.29 14.39 8.21
C GLU A 274 -2.96 15.24 6.98
N TYR A 275 -2.24 14.68 6.02
CA TYR A 275 -1.83 15.37 4.79
C TYR A 275 -3.01 15.80 3.93
N TYR A 276 -4.03 14.93 3.81
CA TYR A 276 -5.21 15.16 2.96
C TYR A 276 -6.44 15.66 3.71
N GLY A 277 -6.37 15.87 5.02
CA GLY A 277 -7.49 16.28 5.85
C GLY A 277 -8.63 15.24 5.89
N ILE A 278 -8.29 13.97 5.92
CA ILE A 278 -9.25 12.86 5.99
C ILE A 278 -9.64 12.62 7.44
N GLN A 279 -10.94 12.50 7.68
CA GLN A 279 -11.51 12.10 8.98
C GLN A 279 -12.22 10.75 8.79
N PRO A 280 -11.51 9.64 8.96
CA PRO A 280 -12.06 8.32 8.69
C PRO A 280 -12.89 7.81 9.86
N ASP A 281 -13.91 6.98 9.57
CA ASP A 281 -14.63 6.15 10.55
C ASP A 281 -13.87 4.88 10.86
N ILE A 282 -13.06 4.41 9.89
CA ILE A 282 -12.21 3.22 9.99
C ILE A 282 -10.84 3.52 9.37
N LEU A 283 -9.77 3.15 10.07
CA LEU A 283 -8.39 3.25 9.60
C LEU A 283 -7.75 1.87 9.53
N VAL A 284 -7.14 1.54 8.39
CA VAL A 284 -6.48 0.25 8.17
C VAL A 284 -4.97 0.44 8.10
N LEU A 285 -4.24 -0.30 8.95
CA LEU A 285 -2.79 -0.22 9.10
C LEU A 285 -2.14 -1.60 8.92
N SER A 286 -0.97 -1.65 8.30
CA SER A 286 -0.14 -2.86 8.17
C SER A 286 1.29 -2.46 7.80
N LYS A 287 2.04 -3.31 7.09
CA LYS A 287 3.36 -3.01 6.50
C LYS A 287 4.32 -2.28 7.47
N GLN A 288 4.36 -0.96 7.42
CA GLN A 288 5.27 -0.14 8.21
C GLN A 288 5.03 -0.23 9.73
N ILE A 289 3.90 -0.77 10.18
CA ILE A 289 3.63 -0.98 11.62
C ILE A 289 4.72 -1.81 12.32
N THR A 290 5.32 -2.77 11.59
CA THR A 290 6.43 -3.60 12.05
C THR A 290 7.67 -3.49 11.15
N SER A 291 7.67 -2.59 10.17
CA SER A 291 8.64 -2.61 9.06
C SER A 291 8.75 -4.00 8.38
N SER A 292 7.67 -4.77 8.39
CA SER A 292 7.61 -6.17 7.90
C SER A 292 8.57 -7.16 8.57
N TYR A 293 9.17 -6.82 9.72
CA TYR A 293 9.95 -7.78 10.52
C TYR A 293 9.06 -8.88 11.11
N GLN A 294 7.76 -8.57 11.32
CA GLN A 294 6.73 -9.55 11.69
C GLN A 294 5.42 -9.24 10.94
N PRO A 295 4.64 -10.25 10.55
CA PRO A 295 3.31 -10.04 10.00
C PRO A 295 2.38 -9.44 11.06
N LEU A 296 1.82 -8.27 10.77
CA LEU A 296 0.81 -7.63 11.63
C LEU A 296 0.02 -6.60 10.83
N ALA A 297 -1.27 -6.50 11.14
CA ALA A 297 -2.11 -5.40 10.72
C ALA A 297 -3.09 -5.01 11.84
N ALA A 298 -3.66 -3.83 11.72
CA ALA A 298 -4.63 -3.30 12.67
C ALA A 298 -5.76 -2.59 11.93
N VAL A 299 -6.97 -2.74 12.43
CA VAL A 299 -8.16 -1.98 12.05
C VAL A 299 -8.54 -1.13 13.25
N LEU A 300 -8.50 0.19 13.10
CA LEU A 300 -8.97 1.13 14.10
C LEU A 300 -10.37 1.59 13.71
N VAL A 301 -11.26 1.68 14.68
CA VAL A 301 -12.66 2.07 14.47
C VAL A 301 -13.07 3.19 15.40
N SER A 302 -14.07 3.98 14.97
CA SER A 302 -14.69 5.00 15.79
C SER A 302 -15.47 4.40 16.96
N ASP A 303 -15.71 5.22 17.98
CA ASP A 303 -16.52 4.79 19.14
C ASP A 303 -17.94 4.38 18.71
N ALA A 304 -18.55 5.10 17.79
CA ALA A 304 -19.87 4.75 17.26
C ALA A 304 -19.92 3.35 16.63
N LEU A 305 -18.90 2.98 15.84
CA LEU A 305 -18.79 1.64 15.28
C LEU A 305 -18.61 0.59 16.39
N TYR A 306 -17.75 0.86 17.36
CA TYR A 306 -17.52 -0.05 18.47
C TYR A 306 -18.79 -0.29 19.28
N GLN A 307 -19.56 0.75 19.63
CA GLN A 307 -20.82 0.61 20.37
C GLN A 307 -21.81 -0.27 19.57
N GLY A 308 -21.97 -0.03 18.27
CA GLY A 308 -22.83 -0.88 17.46
C GLY A 308 -22.36 -2.33 17.38
N ILE A 309 -21.03 -2.58 17.33
CA ILE A 309 -20.47 -3.93 17.40
C ILE A 309 -20.76 -4.55 18.79
N ALA A 310 -20.55 -3.81 19.86
CA ALA A 310 -20.79 -4.27 21.24
C ALA A 310 -22.26 -4.65 21.47
N ASP A 311 -23.20 -3.79 21.08
CA ASP A 311 -24.64 -4.06 21.17
C ASP A 311 -25.06 -5.30 20.39
N GLN A 312 -24.48 -5.48 19.19
CA GLN A 312 -24.78 -6.66 18.38
C GLN A 312 -24.17 -7.93 18.97
N THR A 313 -23.00 -7.85 19.61
CA THR A 313 -22.41 -9.01 20.31
C THR A 313 -23.24 -9.43 21.52
N GLU A 314 -23.83 -8.48 22.24
CA GLU A 314 -24.75 -8.78 23.34
C GLU A 314 -25.99 -9.52 22.85
N ARG A 315 -26.59 -9.06 21.73
CA ARG A 315 -27.77 -9.71 21.13
C ARG A 315 -27.49 -11.13 20.64
N LEU A 316 -26.28 -11.36 20.06
CA LEU A 316 -25.92 -12.64 19.44
C LEU A 316 -25.12 -13.58 20.36
N GLY A 317 -24.73 -13.09 21.54
CA GLY A 317 -23.99 -13.85 22.57
C GLY A 317 -22.47 -13.79 22.43
N ASN A 318 -21.91 -13.60 21.23
CA ASN A 318 -20.48 -13.36 21.02
C ASN A 318 -20.18 -12.70 19.68
N PHE A 319 -18.95 -12.23 19.52
CA PHE A 319 -18.44 -11.72 18.25
C PHE A 319 -17.75 -12.85 17.48
N GLY A 320 -18.47 -13.48 16.54
CA GLY A 320 -18.02 -14.64 15.78
C GLY A 320 -16.96 -14.31 14.70
N HIS A 321 -15.91 -13.54 15.05
CA HIS A 321 -14.85 -13.17 14.15
C HIS A 321 -13.50 -13.02 14.89
N GLY A 322 -12.42 -13.52 14.30
CA GLY A 322 -11.06 -13.44 14.81
C GLY A 322 -10.15 -14.42 14.08
N PHE A 323 -8.85 -14.21 14.21
CA PHE A 323 -7.82 -15.08 13.62
C PHE A 323 -6.96 -15.65 14.73
N THR A 324 -6.50 -16.89 14.57
CA THR A 324 -5.68 -17.59 15.58
C THR A 324 -4.47 -16.76 16.02
N ALA A 325 -3.81 -16.08 15.09
CA ALA A 325 -2.61 -15.28 15.34
C ALA A 325 -2.89 -13.76 15.47
N SER A 326 -4.15 -13.33 15.58
CA SER A 326 -4.51 -11.92 15.80
C SER A 326 -3.78 -11.35 17.00
N GLY A 327 -3.11 -10.22 16.84
CA GLY A 327 -2.38 -9.56 17.91
C GLY A 327 -1.27 -10.41 18.52
N HIS A 328 -0.58 -11.22 17.74
CA HIS A 328 0.49 -12.13 18.18
C HIS A 328 1.49 -11.41 19.10
N PRO A 329 1.85 -11.98 20.28
CA PRO A 329 2.70 -11.30 21.26
C PRO A 329 4.02 -10.79 20.70
N VAL A 330 4.69 -11.61 19.86
CA VAL A 330 5.96 -11.23 19.26
C VAL A 330 5.78 -10.12 18.22
N ALA A 331 4.74 -10.20 17.40
CA ALA A 331 4.49 -9.19 16.38
C ALA A 331 4.14 -7.83 16.99
N THR A 332 3.32 -7.82 18.06
CA THR A 332 2.95 -6.58 18.77
C THR A 332 4.13 -5.98 19.54
N ALA A 333 5.02 -6.81 20.11
CA ALA A 333 6.25 -6.33 20.76
C ALA A 333 7.23 -5.72 19.74
N VAL A 334 7.38 -6.35 18.57
CA VAL A 334 8.20 -5.80 17.47
C VAL A 334 7.60 -4.50 16.94
N ALA A 335 6.26 -4.39 16.82
CA ALA A 335 5.58 -3.17 16.43
C ALA A 335 5.84 -2.01 17.40
N LEU A 336 5.73 -2.25 18.71
CA LEU A 336 6.03 -1.25 19.74
C LEU A 336 7.45 -0.70 19.60
N GLU A 337 8.43 -1.59 19.42
CA GLU A 337 9.83 -1.21 19.22
C GLU A 337 10.02 -0.45 17.91
N ASN A 338 9.37 -0.88 16.82
CA ASN A 338 9.45 -0.21 15.53
C ASN A 338 8.89 1.23 15.58
N LEU A 339 7.73 1.40 16.23
CA LEU A 339 7.15 2.73 16.41
C LEU A 339 8.01 3.63 17.29
N ALA A 340 8.64 3.07 18.33
CA ALA A 340 9.59 3.82 19.15
C ALA A 340 10.81 4.29 18.31
N ILE A 341 11.36 3.45 17.45
CA ILE A 341 12.46 3.82 16.53
C ILE A 341 12.04 4.94 15.59
N ILE A 342 10.84 4.85 14.99
CA ILE A 342 10.31 5.87 14.08
C ILE A 342 10.22 7.24 14.79
N GLU A 343 9.71 7.25 16.02
CA GLU A 343 9.58 8.46 16.84
C GLU A 343 10.95 9.00 17.26
N GLU A 344 11.78 8.20 17.92
CA GLU A 344 13.07 8.60 18.50
C GLU A 344 14.05 9.12 17.46
N ARG A 345 14.05 8.52 16.25
CA ARG A 345 14.92 8.95 15.15
C ARG A 345 14.31 10.03 14.28
N GLY A 346 13.11 10.50 14.58
CA GLY A 346 12.42 11.55 13.83
C GLY A 346 12.20 11.18 12.36
N LEU A 347 11.85 9.90 12.07
CA LEU A 347 11.81 9.41 10.70
C LEU A 347 10.67 10.02 9.87
N VAL A 348 9.59 10.48 10.49
CA VAL A 348 8.52 11.24 9.82
C VAL A 348 9.08 12.58 9.28
N ALA A 349 9.80 13.32 10.11
CA ALA A 349 10.45 14.57 9.69
C ALA A 349 11.55 14.32 8.64
N ASN A 350 12.30 13.21 8.75
CA ASN A 350 13.25 12.81 7.73
C ASN A 350 12.56 12.55 6.39
N ALA A 351 11.41 11.84 6.41
CA ALA A 351 10.62 11.57 5.19
C ALA A 351 10.10 12.86 4.55
N ALA A 352 9.66 13.83 5.32
CA ALA A 352 9.27 15.15 4.79
C ALA A 352 10.45 15.85 4.09
N ARG A 353 11.60 15.94 4.79
CA ARG A 353 12.78 16.64 4.31
C ARG A 353 13.46 15.93 3.13
N VAL A 354 13.75 14.65 3.26
CA VAL A 354 14.44 13.86 2.22
C VAL A 354 13.47 13.53 1.08
N GLY A 355 12.18 13.40 1.38
CA GLY A 355 11.14 13.27 0.37
C GLY A 355 11.08 14.48 -0.56
N ALA A 356 11.16 15.70 -0.05
CA ALA A 356 11.24 16.90 -0.88
C ALA A 356 12.45 16.85 -1.84
N HIS A 357 13.61 16.35 -1.37
CA HIS A 357 14.80 16.16 -2.19
C HIS A 357 14.58 15.08 -3.28
N LEU A 358 13.95 13.94 -2.93
CA LEU A 358 13.60 12.89 -3.90
C LEU A 358 12.68 13.43 -5.00
N GLN A 359 11.61 14.14 -4.61
CA GLN A 359 10.66 14.71 -5.57
C GLN A 359 11.34 15.71 -6.51
N ALA A 360 12.17 16.60 -5.97
CA ALA A 360 12.92 17.56 -6.78
C ALA A 360 13.92 16.88 -7.74
N SER A 361 14.62 15.85 -7.26
CA SER A 361 15.60 15.11 -8.05
C SER A 361 14.94 14.31 -9.19
N LEU A 362 13.76 13.73 -8.98
CA LEU A 362 13.03 13.01 -10.03
C LEU A 362 12.38 13.97 -11.04
N ARG A 363 11.94 15.17 -10.64
CA ARG A 363 11.38 16.16 -11.56
C ARG A 363 12.34 16.61 -12.66
N ARG A 364 13.66 16.43 -12.48
CA ARG A 364 14.65 16.71 -13.54
C ARG A 364 14.41 15.89 -14.82
N PHE A 365 13.73 14.74 -14.70
CA PHE A 365 13.37 13.89 -15.83
C PHE A 365 12.08 14.28 -16.53
N ALA A 366 11.37 15.32 -16.05
CA ALA A 366 10.10 15.74 -16.65
C ALA A 366 10.20 16.09 -18.14
N ASP A 367 11.36 16.62 -18.58
CA ASP A 367 11.60 16.96 -19.98
C ASP A 367 12.14 15.79 -20.82
N HIS A 368 12.44 14.64 -20.21
CA HIS A 368 12.96 13.47 -20.91
C HIS A 368 11.91 12.93 -21.91
N PRO A 369 12.32 12.53 -23.15
CA PRO A 369 11.37 12.13 -24.20
C PRO A 369 10.40 11.01 -23.81
N LEU A 370 10.86 10.04 -23.01
CA LEU A 370 10.06 8.91 -22.57
C LEU A 370 9.19 9.22 -21.34
N VAL A 371 9.37 10.37 -20.67
CA VAL A 371 8.68 10.67 -19.40
C VAL A 371 7.47 11.55 -19.66
N GLY A 372 6.29 11.04 -19.35
CA GLY A 372 5.02 11.75 -19.46
C GLY A 372 4.66 12.51 -18.17
N GLU A 373 4.91 11.90 -17.02
CA GLU A 373 4.61 12.50 -15.71
C GLU A 373 5.61 12.06 -14.65
N VAL A 374 5.94 12.98 -13.73
CA VAL A 374 6.63 12.69 -12.47
C VAL A 374 5.72 13.13 -11.32
N ARG A 375 5.38 12.21 -10.44
CA ARG A 375 4.44 12.44 -9.33
C ARG A 375 4.88 11.79 -8.03
N GLY A 376 4.33 12.27 -6.91
CA GLY A 376 4.58 11.68 -5.58
C GLY A 376 4.54 12.70 -4.48
N VAL A 377 4.59 12.22 -3.23
CA VAL A 377 4.60 13.01 -1.99
C VAL A 377 5.53 12.35 -0.98
N GLY A 378 6.35 13.12 -0.27
CA GLY A 378 7.29 12.56 0.70
C GLY A 378 8.23 11.52 0.07
N LEU A 379 8.39 10.37 0.69
CA LEU A 379 9.25 9.28 0.22
C LEU A 379 8.48 8.21 -0.58
N ILE A 380 7.53 8.63 -1.40
CA ILE A 380 6.87 7.78 -2.40
C ILE A 380 6.71 8.58 -3.69
N ALA A 381 7.19 8.03 -4.81
CA ALA A 381 7.19 8.72 -6.10
C ALA A 381 7.00 7.74 -7.25
N ALA A 382 6.58 8.26 -8.42
CA ALA A 382 6.62 7.53 -9.67
C ALA A 382 7.04 8.42 -10.84
N VAL A 383 7.70 7.78 -11.82
CA VAL A 383 7.98 8.33 -13.15
C VAL A 383 7.19 7.50 -14.15
N GLU A 384 6.23 8.11 -14.83
CA GLU A 384 5.40 7.44 -15.82
C GLU A 384 6.02 7.58 -17.20
N LEU A 385 6.25 6.45 -17.88
CA LEU A 385 6.79 6.41 -19.24
C LEU A 385 5.66 6.43 -20.26
N VAL A 386 5.90 7.12 -21.37
CA VAL A 386 4.95 7.27 -22.48
C VAL A 386 5.64 7.10 -23.81
N ALA A 387 4.90 6.62 -24.80
CA ALA A 387 5.38 6.53 -26.19
C ALA A 387 5.37 7.91 -26.87
N ASP A 388 4.44 8.77 -26.49
CA ASP A 388 4.34 10.14 -26.98
C ASP A 388 3.81 11.07 -25.87
N LYS A 389 4.55 12.14 -25.60
CA LYS A 389 4.24 13.09 -24.52
C LYS A 389 3.02 13.95 -24.83
N ALA A 390 2.85 14.37 -26.07
CA ALA A 390 1.79 15.32 -26.45
C ALA A 390 0.42 14.67 -26.36
N SER A 391 0.27 13.46 -26.84
CA SER A 391 -0.96 12.67 -26.77
C SER A 391 -1.08 11.84 -25.48
N LYS A 392 -0.03 11.78 -24.66
CA LYS A 392 0.09 10.90 -23.51
C LYS A 392 -0.08 9.41 -23.86
N ALA A 393 0.27 9.04 -25.12
CA ALA A 393 0.11 7.68 -25.61
C ALA A 393 0.94 6.68 -24.82
N LYS A 394 0.31 5.55 -24.47
CA LYS A 394 1.00 4.41 -23.83
C LYS A 394 1.80 3.62 -24.86
N PHE A 395 2.80 2.90 -24.39
CA PHE A 395 3.49 1.90 -25.20
C PHE A 395 2.57 0.71 -25.54
N ASP A 396 2.87 0.03 -26.66
CA ASP A 396 2.18 -1.17 -27.09
C ASP A 396 3.19 -2.34 -27.19
N PRO A 397 2.97 -3.45 -26.46
CA PRO A 397 1.95 -3.61 -25.39
C PRO A 397 2.29 -2.79 -24.14
N PRO A 398 1.27 -2.36 -23.35
CA PRO A 398 1.49 -1.64 -22.12
C PRO A 398 2.34 -2.44 -21.12
N GLY A 399 3.28 -1.77 -20.43
CA GLY A 399 4.17 -2.38 -19.46
C GLY A 399 5.46 -2.99 -20.06
N LYS A 400 5.59 -3.06 -21.38
CA LYS A 400 6.79 -3.60 -22.03
C LYS A 400 8.03 -2.76 -21.74
N VAL A 401 7.90 -1.45 -21.82
CA VAL A 401 9.01 -0.50 -21.59
C VAL A 401 9.32 -0.39 -20.11
N GLY A 402 8.30 -0.33 -19.26
CA GLY A 402 8.49 -0.35 -17.81
C GLY A 402 9.20 -1.60 -17.30
N LEU A 403 8.86 -2.77 -17.86
CA LEU A 403 9.55 -4.01 -17.53
C LEU A 403 11.02 -4.00 -17.98
N TYR A 404 11.32 -3.48 -19.17
CA TYR A 404 12.70 -3.36 -19.64
C TYR A 404 13.51 -2.43 -18.73
N LEU A 405 12.98 -1.26 -18.38
CA LEU A 405 13.63 -0.34 -17.46
C LEU A 405 13.87 -0.97 -16.09
N PHE A 406 12.88 -1.69 -15.56
CA PHE A 406 13.01 -2.43 -14.30
C PHE A 406 14.19 -3.43 -14.34
N GLU A 407 14.38 -4.15 -15.45
CA GLU A 407 15.50 -5.08 -15.62
C GLU A 407 16.85 -4.35 -15.71
N ARG A 408 16.90 -3.22 -16.45
CA ARG A 408 18.12 -2.39 -16.49
C ARG A 408 18.46 -1.81 -15.11
N ALA A 409 17.46 -1.37 -14.36
CA ALA A 409 17.69 -0.89 -13.00
C ALA A 409 18.36 -1.95 -12.11
N HIS A 410 17.94 -3.21 -12.20
CA HIS A 410 18.62 -4.32 -11.49
C HIS A 410 20.07 -4.48 -11.93
N GLU A 411 20.38 -4.34 -13.20
CA GLU A 411 21.77 -4.39 -13.69
C GLU A 411 22.61 -3.22 -13.16
N HIS A 412 22.00 -2.07 -12.91
CA HIS A 412 22.64 -0.93 -12.25
C HIS A 412 22.60 -1.03 -10.71
N GLY A 413 22.18 -2.17 -10.14
CA GLY A 413 22.15 -2.42 -8.70
C GLY A 413 21.05 -1.62 -7.97
N LEU A 414 19.91 -1.37 -8.62
CA LEU A 414 18.77 -0.64 -8.09
C LEU A 414 17.51 -1.50 -8.16
N ILE A 415 16.83 -1.70 -7.04
CA ILE A 415 15.51 -2.32 -6.98
C ILE A 415 14.47 -1.21 -6.90
N ILE A 416 13.62 -1.14 -7.92
CA ILE A 416 12.44 -0.30 -8.08
C ILE A 416 11.28 -1.17 -8.53
N ARG A 417 10.09 -0.60 -8.76
CA ARG A 417 8.95 -1.39 -9.25
C ARG A 417 8.35 -0.77 -10.51
N ALA A 418 8.15 -1.59 -11.54
CA ALA A 418 7.32 -1.23 -12.68
C ALA A 418 5.85 -1.63 -12.40
N VAL A 419 4.96 -0.66 -12.46
CA VAL A 419 3.50 -0.86 -12.48
C VAL A 419 3.05 -0.49 -13.90
N GLN A 420 3.00 -1.47 -14.78
CA GLN A 420 3.02 -1.24 -16.22
C GLN A 420 4.23 -0.36 -16.61
N ASP A 421 3.99 0.80 -17.22
CA ASP A 421 5.06 1.75 -17.60
C ASP A 421 5.24 2.88 -16.56
N SER A 422 4.65 2.78 -15.37
CA SER A 422 4.93 3.66 -14.21
C SER A 422 6.02 3.03 -13.35
N ILE A 423 7.11 3.74 -13.15
CA ILE A 423 8.25 3.31 -12.34
C ILE A 423 8.14 3.94 -10.95
N ALA A 424 7.89 3.11 -9.96
CA ALA A 424 7.64 3.53 -8.58
C ALA A 424 8.90 3.45 -7.71
N PHE A 425 9.02 4.41 -6.79
CA PHE A 425 10.04 4.54 -5.76
C PHE A 425 9.38 4.69 -4.40
N CYS A 426 9.85 3.92 -3.43
CA CYS A 426 9.35 3.95 -2.05
C CYS A 426 10.48 3.48 -1.10
N PRO A 427 11.58 4.23 -0.98
CA PRO A 427 12.73 3.82 -0.18
C PRO A 427 12.39 3.76 1.31
N PRO A 428 13.18 3.05 2.15
CA PRO A 428 13.06 3.12 3.60
C PRO A 428 13.12 4.56 4.13
N LEU A 429 12.40 4.86 5.22
CA LEU A 429 12.35 6.22 5.79
C LEU A 429 13.69 6.72 6.32
N ILE A 430 14.64 5.82 6.55
CA ILE A 430 16.01 6.12 6.99
C ILE A 430 16.91 6.64 5.87
N ILE A 431 16.46 6.65 4.63
CA ILE A 431 17.28 7.07 3.48
C ILE A 431 17.82 8.49 3.67
N THR A 432 19.07 8.71 3.26
CA THR A 432 19.74 10.02 3.32
C THR A 432 19.67 10.73 1.96
N PRO A 433 19.88 12.07 1.90
CA PRO A 433 19.96 12.79 0.62
C PRO A 433 21.00 12.20 -0.34
N ALA A 434 22.21 11.88 0.14
CA ALA A 434 23.26 11.28 -0.69
C ALA A 434 22.86 9.90 -1.27
N GLN A 435 22.10 9.13 -0.50
CA GLN A 435 21.56 7.86 -1.00
C GLN A 435 20.43 8.06 -2.02
N VAL A 436 19.62 9.10 -1.87
CA VAL A 436 18.64 9.51 -2.90
C VAL A 436 19.36 9.87 -4.19
N ASP A 437 20.47 10.64 -4.11
CA ASP A 437 21.26 10.99 -5.30
C ASP A 437 21.83 9.75 -6.00
N ASP A 438 22.24 8.72 -5.24
CA ASP A 438 22.69 7.43 -5.82
C ASP A 438 21.52 6.65 -6.45
N VAL A 439 20.34 6.61 -5.83
CA VAL A 439 19.12 6.03 -6.45
C VAL A 439 18.82 6.71 -7.78
N VAL A 440 18.79 8.04 -7.80
CA VAL A 440 18.46 8.83 -8.99
C VAL A 440 19.49 8.66 -10.09
N ARG A 441 20.78 8.61 -9.76
CA ARG A 441 21.86 8.35 -10.71
C ARG A 441 21.75 6.96 -11.36
N ARG A 442 21.46 5.92 -10.57
CA ARG A 442 21.25 4.55 -11.09
C ARG A 442 20.00 4.46 -11.96
N PHE A 443 18.94 5.15 -11.58
CA PHE A 443 17.73 5.26 -12.39
C PHE A 443 18.02 5.97 -13.73
N GLU A 444 18.81 7.06 -13.72
CA GLU A 444 19.20 7.79 -14.94
C GLU A 444 19.94 6.88 -15.94
N HIS A 445 20.85 6.01 -15.46
CA HIS A 445 21.51 5.04 -16.32
C HIS A 445 20.53 4.03 -16.92
N ALA A 446 19.62 3.48 -16.10
CA ALA A 446 18.59 2.55 -16.56
C ALA A 446 17.63 3.21 -17.58
N LEU A 447 17.30 4.49 -17.39
CA LEU A 447 16.46 5.26 -18.29
C LEU A 447 17.17 5.54 -19.63
N ALA A 448 18.47 5.84 -19.61
CA ALA A 448 19.29 6.04 -20.81
C ALA A 448 19.39 4.75 -21.65
N ASP A 449 19.63 3.60 -21.01
CA ASP A 449 19.60 2.29 -21.66
C ASP A 449 18.24 2.01 -22.30
N THR A 450 17.17 2.36 -21.57
CA THR A 450 15.79 2.18 -22.04
C THR A 450 15.49 3.08 -23.23
N GLN A 451 15.94 4.34 -23.21
CA GLN A 451 15.80 5.24 -24.35
C GLN A 451 16.50 4.70 -25.59
N SER A 452 17.74 4.23 -25.43
CA SER A 452 18.50 3.64 -26.50
C SER A 452 17.79 2.45 -27.13
N TRP A 453 17.25 1.57 -26.30
CA TRP A 453 16.50 0.40 -26.76
C TRP A 453 15.18 0.76 -27.45
N VAL A 454 14.43 1.75 -26.96
CA VAL A 454 13.20 2.26 -27.60
C VAL A 454 13.52 2.88 -28.94
N THR A 455 14.60 3.71 -29.05
CA THR A 455 15.04 4.35 -30.28
C THR A 455 15.47 3.32 -31.34
N ALA A 456 16.04 2.19 -30.92
CA ALA A 456 16.38 1.07 -31.79
C ALA A 456 15.17 0.22 -32.24
N GLY A 457 13.93 0.61 -31.89
CA GLY A 457 12.71 -0.11 -32.26
C GLY A 457 12.37 -1.27 -31.35
N MET A 458 12.85 -1.26 -30.11
CA MET A 458 12.57 -2.26 -29.08
C MET A 458 12.89 -3.70 -29.55
N PRO A 459 14.12 -3.99 -30.02
CA PRO A 459 14.47 -5.33 -30.47
C PRO A 459 14.24 -6.37 -29.38
N GLY A 460 13.88 -7.60 -29.79
CA GLY A 460 13.77 -8.73 -28.87
C GLY A 460 15.13 -9.04 -28.21
N PRO A 461 15.11 -9.74 -27.03
CA PRO A 461 16.33 -10.13 -26.33
C PRO A 461 17.17 -11.13 -27.13
#